data_9b62ee635e41bcac194b8b34fbaf7fe0
#
_entry.id   9b62ee635e41bcac194b8b34fbaf7fe0
#
_cell.length_a   1.000
_cell.length_b   1.000
_cell.length_c   1.000
_cell.angle_alpha   90.00
_cell.angle_beta   90.00
_cell.angle_gamma   90.00
#
_symmetry.space_group_name_H-M   'P 1'
#
loop_
_entity.id
_entity.type
_entity.pdbx_description
1 polymer ?
#
loop_
_entity_poly.entity_id
_entity_poly.type
_entity_poly.pdbx_seq_one_letter_code
_entity_poly.pdbx_strand_id
1 'polypeptide(L)'
;MGGQKNRPLLCAAISVCALLLCPASSLADGPLARPFLGVNYGPFHKEGQRPDAAAELPEEQIREDLRTITTAGFRWVRTYGVDHGLNRIVLLAHRLFPHLRIFLGVYVCGLDHDEAGNPRRTKSQLDEAIRLANRYPNVAGIVVGNECLAGEPEACPQPVSVEQLIEDLIWVKKGLIPEVRKTVVVTSALSMIAAVKNHAAQGRRVAEHCDVVMVNIHPFFAPAAAEQAVGSNVDGSYRRLIQLYSQTGKPIVIGETGWPSAGPSNGPAAPGLENQEKFTRDLFRYARSRGVSVFLFEMFDEPWKAEAGGVGPHWGLFDTHGRAKFALPW
;
A
#
# COMPACT_ATOMS: atom_id res chain seq x y z
N MET A 1 -18.75 -80.82 -14.55
CA MET A 1 -19.56 -80.02 -13.57
C MET A 1 -18.71 -78.87 -13.09
N GLY A 2 -18.83 -77.72 -13.72
CA GLY A 2 -17.99 -76.57 -13.52
C GLY A 2 -18.69 -75.54 -12.64
N GLY A 3 -18.05 -75.16 -11.61
CA GLY A 3 -18.50 -74.06 -10.74
C GLY A 3 -17.88 -72.73 -11.19
N GLN A 4 -18.68 -71.84 -11.73
CA GLN A 4 -18.29 -70.45 -12.01
C GLN A 4 -18.28 -69.64 -10.72
N LYS A 5 -17.10 -69.05 -10.35
CA LYS A 5 -16.97 -68.09 -9.27
C LYS A 5 -17.24 -66.71 -9.83
N ASN A 6 -18.31 -66.08 -9.37
CA ASN A 6 -18.60 -64.65 -9.56
C ASN A 6 -17.65 -63.82 -8.79
N ARG A 7 -16.94 -62.86 -9.44
CA ARG A 7 -16.21 -61.76 -8.85
C ARG A 7 -17.12 -60.53 -8.83
N PRO A 8 -17.20 -59.77 -7.72
CA PRO A 8 -17.91 -58.49 -7.71
C PRO A 8 -17.03 -57.44 -8.37
N LEU A 9 -17.62 -56.65 -9.27
CA LEU A 9 -17.07 -55.44 -9.82
C LEU A 9 -17.07 -54.34 -8.73
N LEU A 10 -15.87 -53.84 -8.39
CA LEU A 10 -15.69 -52.67 -7.59
C LEU A 10 -15.93 -51.43 -8.47
N CYS A 11 -17.07 -50.76 -8.32
CA CYS A 11 -17.30 -49.44 -8.86
C CYS A 11 -16.48 -48.43 -8.07
N ALA A 12 -15.39 -47.92 -8.65
CA ALA A 12 -14.68 -46.77 -8.14
C ALA A 12 -15.50 -45.52 -8.45
N ALA A 13 -16.09 -44.92 -7.41
CA ALA A 13 -16.71 -43.62 -7.49
C ALA A 13 -15.62 -42.56 -7.64
N ILE A 14 -15.46 -42.02 -8.84
CA ILE A 14 -14.63 -40.84 -9.09
C ILE A 14 -15.41 -39.63 -8.56
N SER A 15 -14.98 -39.15 -7.39
CA SER A 15 -15.47 -37.88 -6.83
C SER A 15 -14.90 -36.73 -7.64
N VAL A 16 -15.69 -36.23 -8.58
CA VAL A 16 -15.37 -35.00 -9.31
C VAL A 16 -15.55 -33.84 -8.36
N CYS A 17 -14.43 -33.37 -7.78
CA CYS A 17 -14.39 -32.14 -7.06
C CYS A 17 -14.63 -30.98 -8.06
N ALA A 18 -15.87 -30.49 -8.15
CA ALA A 18 -16.21 -29.31 -8.91
C ALA A 18 -15.47 -28.12 -8.28
N LEU A 19 -14.36 -27.74 -8.86
CA LEU A 19 -13.76 -26.43 -8.66
C LEU A 19 -14.81 -25.40 -9.10
N LEU A 20 -15.48 -24.80 -8.11
CA LEU A 20 -16.26 -23.60 -8.31
C LEU A 20 -15.30 -22.51 -8.81
N LEU A 21 -15.21 -22.39 -10.13
CA LEU A 21 -14.65 -21.21 -10.79
C LEU A 21 -15.59 -20.05 -10.42
N CYS A 22 -15.20 -19.29 -9.39
CA CYS A 22 -15.73 -17.94 -9.22
C CYS A 22 -15.52 -17.20 -10.54
N PRO A 23 -16.55 -16.55 -11.11
CA PRO A 23 -16.36 -15.73 -12.30
C PRO A 23 -15.35 -14.65 -11.97
N ALA A 24 -14.22 -14.67 -12.66
CA ALA A 24 -13.24 -13.58 -12.65
C ALA A 24 -13.94 -12.34 -13.24
N SER A 25 -14.56 -11.56 -12.38
CA SER A 25 -15.25 -10.34 -12.75
C SER A 25 -14.23 -9.30 -13.21
N SER A 26 -14.36 -8.85 -14.44
CA SER A 26 -14.05 -7.54 -15.06
C SER A 26 -12.79 -6.73 -14.67
N LEU A 27 -11.83 -7.26 -13.96
CA LEU A 27 -10.53 -6.62 -13.70
C LEU A 27 -9.45 -7.01 -14.73
N ALA A 28 -9.80 -7.80 -15.75
CA ALA A 28 -8.86 -8.27 -16.76
C ALA A 28 -8.17 -7.12 -17.54
N ASP A 29 -8.77 -5.94 -17.58
CA ASP A 29 -8.24 -4.76 -18.24
C ASP A 29 -7.97 -3.57 -17.29
N GLY A 30 -8.13 -3.76 -15.99
CA GLY A 30 -7.94 -2.72 -14.97
C GLY A 30 -6.47 -2.50 -14.57
N PRO A 31 -6.17 -1.45 -13.79
CA PRO A 31 -4.82 -1.11 -13.36
C PRO A 31 -4.13 -2.21 -12.53
N LEU A 32 -4.91 -3.17 -12.00
CA LEU A 32 -4.43 -4.30 -11.21
C LEU A 32 -4.52 -5.65 -11.94
N ALA A 33 -4.64 -5.64 -13.27
CA ALA A 33 -4.71 -6.85 -14.09
C ALA A 33 -3.49 -7.79 -13.92
N ARG A 34 -2.36 -7.24 -13.48
CA ARG A 34 -1.14 -8.00 -13.15
C ARG A 34 -0.56 -7.54 -11.82
N PRO A 35 -0.01 -8.47 -11.02
CA PRO A 35 0.68 -8.11 -9.80
C PRO A 35 1.86 -7.18 -10.09
N PHE A 36 2.15 -6.28 -9.16
CA PHE A 36 3.22 -5.32 -9.29
C PHE A 36 4.04 -5.18 -8.01
N LEU A 37 5.27 -4.76 -8.17
CA LEU A 37 6.11 -4.25 -7.10
C LEU A 37 6.25 -2.74 -7.28
N GLY A 38 5.74 -1.99 -6.32
CA GLY A 38 5.83 -0.55 -6.24
C GLY A 38 6.66 -0.09 -5.05
N VAL A 39 6.76 1.21 -4.88
CA VAL A 39 7.48 1.82 -3.75
C VAL A 39 6.67 2.98 -3.16
N ASN A 40 6.69 3.10 -1.86
CA ASN A 40 6.17 4.26 -1.15
C ASN A 40 7.16 5.43 -1.29
N TYR A 41 6.65 6.60 -1.59
CA TYR A 41 7.46 7.78 -1.83
C TYR A 41 6.94 8.98 -1.06
N GLY A 42 7.71 9.41 -0.07
CA GLY A 42 7.68 10.72 0.55
C GLY A 42 8.88 11.52 0.05
N PRO A 43 8.72 12.76 -0.40
CA PRO A 43 9.83 13.57 -0.88
C PRO A 43 10.58 14.32 0.23
N PHE A 44 10.30 14.05 1.49
CA PHE A 44 10.83 14.77 2.65
C PHE A 44 12.13 14.14 3.18
N HIS A 45 13.03 13.78 2.28
CA HIS A 45 14.24 13.02 2.60
C HIS A 45 15.49 13.88 2.85
N LYS A 46 15.40 15.20 2.73
CA LYS A 46 16.51 16.09 3.05
C LYS A 46 16.35 16.69 4.44
N GLU A 47 17.49 17.08 5.04
CA GLU A 47 17.49 17.66 6.37
C GLU A 47 16.58 18.90 6.43
N GLY A 48 15.81 19.04 7.50
CA GLY A 48 14.86 20.13 7.70
C GLY A 48 13.55 20.04 6.93
N GLN A 49 13.38 19.07 6.04
CA GLN A 49 12.11 18.85 5.34
C GLN A 49 11.14 18.03 6.20
N ARG A 50 9.87 18.44 6.20
CA ARG A 50 8.78 17.78 6.94
C ARG A 50 7.46 17.90 6.18
N PRO A 51 6.55 16.92 6.29
CA PRO A 51 5.24 16.97 5.63
C PRO A 51 4.31 18.07 6.11
N ASP A 52 4.51 18.54 7.34
CA ASP A 52 3.73 19.60 8.00
C ASP A 52 4.36 21.01 7.85
N ALA A 53 5.53 21.10 7.22
CA ALA A 53 6.16 22.38 6.96
C ALA A 53 5.47 23.11 5.80
N ALA A 54 5.23 24.42 5.97
CA ALA A 54 4.64 25.25 4.94
C ALA A 54 5.54 25.48 3.71
N ALA A 55 6.81 25.08 3.78
CA ALA A 55 7.77 25.24 2.69
C ALA A 55 7.45 24.26 1.53
N GLU A 56 7.25 24.82 0.35
CA GLU A 56 7.10 24.01 -0.85
C GLU A 56 8.41 23.29 -1.21
N LEU A 57 8.27 22.03 -1.58
CA LEU A 57 9.38 21.24 -2.10
C LEU A 57 9.89 21.78 -3.44
N PRO A 58 11.23 21.85 -3.65
CA PRO A 58 11.79 22.23 -4.93
C PRO A 58 11.35 21.25 -6.05
N GLU A 59 10.89 21.79 -7.17
CA GLU A 59 10.47 20.96 -8.33
C GLU A 59 11.63 20.08 -8.83
N GLU A 60 12.86 20.59 -8.81
CA GLU A 60 14.04 19.84 -9.23
C GLU A 60 14.29 18.62 -8.35
N GLN A 61 14.08 18.73 -7.04
CA GLN A 61 14.19 17.58 -6.15
C GLN A 61 13.18 16.48 -6.54
N ILE A 62 11.91 16.84 -6.74
CA ILE A 62 10.89 15.88 -7.17
C ILE A 62 11.28 15.22 -8.51
N ARG A 63 11.84 15.99 -9.43
CA ARG A 63 12.32 15.51 -10.73
C ARG A 63 13.46 14.49 -10.59
N GLU A 64 14.43 14.78 -9.73
CA GLU A 64 15.55 13.90 -9.42
C GLU A 64 15.07 12.62 -8.73
N ASP A 65 14.17 12.73 -7.78
CA ASP A 65 13.58 11.60 -7.07
C ASP A 65 12.84 10.66 -8.03
N LEU A 66 11.99 11.20 -8.90
CA LEU A 66 11.27 10.43 -9.91
C LEU A 66 12.23 9.75 -10.91
N ARG A 67 13.34 10.40 -11.24
CA ARG A 67 14.40 9.79 -12.07
C ARG A 67 15.05 8.62 -11.31
N THR A 68 15.38 8.80 -10.04
CA THR A 68 15.94 7.74 -9.18
C THR A 68 14.98 6.55 -9.07
N ILE A 69 13.69 6.80 -8.81
CA ILE A 69 12.64 5.78 -8.74
C ILE A 69 12.56 4.98 -10.05
N THR A 70 12.55 5.66 -11.19
CA THR A 70 12.44 4.99 -12.50
C THR A 70 13.71 4.24 -12.88
N THR A 71 14.89 4.79 -12.57
CA THR A 71 16.18 4.14 -12.79
C THR A 71 16.34 2.91 -11.89
N ALA A 72 15.79 2.95 -10.68
CA ALA A 72 15.68 1.80 -9.79
C ALA A 72 14.72 0.71 -10.29
N GLY A 73 14.03 0.92 -11.41
CA GLY A 73 13.15 -0.07 -12.03
C GLY A 73 11.69 -0.02 -11.57
N PHE A 74 11.33 0.86 -10.66
CA PHE A 74 9.94 1.00 -10.22
C PHE A 74 9.06 1.64 -11.29
N ARG A 75 7.85 1.10 -11.41
CA ARG A 75 6.79 1.64 -12.29
C ARG A 75 5.53 2.03 -11.51
N TRP A 76 5.48 1.72 -10.22
CA TRP A 76 4.37 2.00 -9.33
C TRP A 76 4.87 2.76 -8.12
N VAL A 77 4.22 3.87 -7.84
CA VAL A 77 4.56 4.76 -6.74
C VAL A 77 3.31 5.01 -5.92
N ARG A 78 3.42 4.95 -4.61
CA ARG A 78 2.37 5.38 -3.69
C ARG A 78 2.85 6.60 -2.92
N THR A 79 2.02 7.66 -2.89
CA THR A 79 2.26 8.90 -2.13
C THR A 79 1.31 9.02 -0.95
N TYR A 80 1.46 10.08 -0.13
CA TYR A 80 0.71 10.23 1.12
C TYR A 80 -0.15 11.50 1.20
N GLY A 81 -0.05 12.40 0.24
CA GLY A 81 -0.82 13.64 0.21
C GLY A 81 -0.74 14.33 -1.14
N VAL A 82 -1.49 15.43 -1.29
CA VAL A 82 -1.55 16.24 -2.52
C VAL A 82 -1.30 17.73 -2.29
N ASP A 83 -1.18 18.16 -1.05
CA ASP A 83 -0.88 19.54 -0.65
C ASP A 83 0.63 19.82 -0.60
N HIS A 84 1.02 21.04 -0.19
CA HIS A 84 2.42 21.49 -0.03
C HIS A 84 3.33 21.17 -1.23
N GLY A 85 2.77 21.22 -2.46
CA GLY A 85 3.51 20.93 -3.69
C GLY A 85 3.57 19.45 -4.07
N LEU A 86 3.02 18.53 -3.27
CA LEU A 86 2.98 17.09 -3.57
C LEU A 86 2.18 16.76 -4.85
N ASN A 87 1.19 17.59 -5.21
CA ASN A 87 0.46 17.48 -6.48
C ASN A 87 1.38 17.56 -7.72
N ARG A 88 2.56 18.22 -7.61
CA ARG A 88 3.57 18.30 -8.68
C ARG A 88 4.15 16.94 -9.05
N ILE A 89 4.16 15.97 -8.11
CA ILE A 89 4.61 14.60 -8.38
C ILE A 89 3.83 14.01 -9.56
N VAL A 90 2.50 14.19 -9.57
CA VAL A 90 1.63 13.68 -10.65
C VAL A 90 1.97 14.34 -11.98
N LEU A 91 2.13 15.67 -11.99
CA LEU A 91 2.44 16.46 -13.19
C LEU A 91 3.79 16.07 -13.79
N LEU A 92 4.83 16.05 -12.94
CA LEU A 92 6.19 15.74 -13.37
C LEU A 92 6.31 14.30 -13.84
N ALA A 93 5.69 13.36 -13.12
CA ALA A 93 5.63 11.97 -13.54
C ALA A 93 4.93 11.82 -14.90
N HIS A 94 3.79 12.50 -15.10
CA HIS A 94 3.07 12.46 -16.38
C HIS A 94 3.92 13.00 -17.56
N ARG A 95 4.64 14.11 -17.34
CA ARG A 95 5.42 14.77 -18.38
C ARG A 95 6.75 14.09 -18.71
N LEU A 96 7.44 13.57 -17.69
CA LEU A 96 8.82 13.13 -17.80
C LEU A 96 8.99 11.62 -17.71
N PHE A 97 8.05 10.95 -17.04
CA PHE A 97 8.11 9.51 -16.75
C PHE A 97 6.74 8.84 -17.00
N PRO A 98 6.26 8.83 -18.27
CA PRO A 98 4.88 8.45 -18.62
C PRO A 98 4.54 6.99 -18.26
N HIS A 99 5.54 6.17 -17.97
CA HIS A 99 5.35 4.78 -17.53
C HIS A 99 5.11 4.64 -16.02
N LEU A 100 5.34 5.71 -15.23
CA LEU A 100 5.04 5.70 -13.81
C LEU A 100 3.52 5.76 -13.58
N ARG A 101 3.05 4.86 -12.74
CA ARG A 101 1.66 4.77 -12.27
C ARG A 101 1.62 5.16 -10.80
N ILE A 102 0.71 6.04 -10.44
CA ILE A 102 0.67 6.64 -9.11
C ILE A 102 -0.60 6.18 -8.38
N PHE A 103 -0.41 5.63 -7.20
CA PHE A 103 -1.43 5.56 -6.15
C PHE A 103 -1.30 6.80 -5.30
N LEU A 104 -2.20 7.75 -5.55
CA LEU A 104 -2.17 9.07 -4.95
C LEU A 104 -2.78 9.04 -3.57
N GLY A 105 -1.99 9.36 -2.55
CA GLY A 105 -2.47 9.46 -1.17
C GLY A 105 -3.28 10.72 -0.94
N VAL A 106 -4.26 10.61 -0.07
CA VAL A 106 -5.03 11.73 0.49
C VAL A 106 -4.86 11.70 2.00
N TYR A 107 -4.34 12.78 2.56
CA TYR A 107 -4.27 12.90 4.02
C TYR A 107 -5.67 13.09 4.61
N VAL A 108 -6.07 12.19 5.49
CA VAL A 108 -7.37 12.21 6.16
C VAL A 108 -7.16 12.32 7.65
N CYS A 109 -7.80 13.32 8.26
CA CYS A 109 -7.74 13.58 9.70
C CYS A 109 -9.11 14.04 10.21
N GLY A 110 -9.44 13.69 11.45
CA GLY A 110 -10.74 13.96 12.08
C GLY A 110 -10.99 15.41 12.51
N LEU A 111 -10.02 16.32 12.29
CA LEU A 111 -10.24 17.74 12.50
C LEU A 111 -11.23 18.29 11.46
N ASP A 112 -12.40 18.74 11.91
CA ASP A 112 -13.44 19.26 11.02
C ASP A 112 -13.15 20.66 10.48
N HIS A 113 -12.42 21.47 11.25
CA HIS A 113 -12.04 22.83 10.90
C HIS A 113 -10.61 23.10 11.42
N ASP A 114 -9.91 24.00 10.78
CA ASP A 114 -8.68 24.57 11.34
C ASP A 114 -9.02 25.60 12.44
N GLU A 115 -7.97 26.14 13.11
CA GLU A 115 -8.14 27.14 14.16
C GLU A 115 -8.83 28.43 13.67
N ALA A 116 -8.80 28.69 12.36
CA ALA A 116 -9.46 29.82 11.71
C ALA A 116 -10.91 29.49 11.26
N GLY A 117 -11.40 28.27 11.50
CA GLY A 117 -12.72 27.83 11.10
C GLY A 117 -12.87 27.46 9.63
N ASN A 118 -11.76 27.29 8.88
CA ASN A 118 -11.81 26.85 7.50
C ASN A 118 -12.17 25.35 7.40
N PRO A 119 -12.75 24.93 6.28
CA PRO A 119 -13.04 23.50 6.03
C PRO A 119 -11.80 22.64 6.22
N ARG A 120 -12.02 21.43 6.71
CA ARG A 120 -10.95 20.45 6.94
C ARG A 120 -9.98 20.39 5.77
N ARG A 121 -8.70 20.33 6.09
CA ARG A 121 -7.63 20.04 5.13
C ARG A 121 -7.93 18.79 4.29
N THR A 122 -8.56 17.77 4.89
CA THR A 122 -9.01 16.55 4.21
C THR A 122 -9.85 16.85 2.98
N LYS A 123 -10.86 17.74 3.07
CA LYS A 123 -11.76 18.01 1.94
C LYS A 123 -11.00 18.64 0.76
N SER A 124 -10.11 19.57 0.99
CA SER A 124 -9.31 20.16 -0.08
C SER A 124 -8.40 19.13 -0.75
N GLN A 125 -7.84 18.19 0.00
CA GLN A 125 -7.06 17.09 -0.55
C GLN A 125 -7.90 16.10 -1.36
N LEU A 126 -9.11 15.77 -0.91
CA LEU A 126 -10.05 14.93 -1.68
C LEU A 126 -10.37 15.56 -3.04
N ASP A 127 -10.74 16.85 -3.04
CA ASP A 127 -11.10 17.58 -4.26
C ASP A 127 -9.88 17.70 -5.22
N GLU A 128 -8.68 17.95 -4.70
CA GLU A 128 -7.47 18.00 -5.50
C GLU A 128 -7.10 16.63 -6.06
N ALA A 129 -7.21 15.56 -5.29
CA ALA A 129 -6.95 14.20 -5.77
C ALA A 129 -7.92 13.80 -6.90
N ILE A 130 -9.19 14.14 -6.78
CA ILE A 130 -10.21 13.96 -7.82
C ILE A 130 -9.83 14.74 -9.09
N ARG A 131 -9.45 16.01 -8.94
CA ARG A 131 -9.03 16.87 -10.06
C ARG A 131 -7.82 16.28 -10.79
N LEU A 132 -6.81 15.83 -10.03
CA LEU A 132 -5.60 15.21 -10.60
C LEU A 132 -5.92 13.91 -11.33
N ALA A 133 -6.72 13.02 -10.74
CA ALA A 133 -7.09 11.77 -11.37
C ALA A 133 -7.91 11.99 -12.65
N ASN A 134 -8.86 12.93 -12.66
CA ASN A 134 -9.64 13.27 -13.84
C ASN A 134 -8.78 13.89 -14.97
N ARG A 135 -7.64 14.49 -14.63
CA ARG A 135 -6.78 15.20 -15.59
C ARG A 135 -5.61 14.36 -16.10
N TYR A 136 -5.04 13.48 -15.26
CA TYR A 136 -3.77 12.82 -15.55
C TYR A 136 -3.90 11.29 -15.54
N PRO A 137 -3.72 10.64 -16.69
CA PRO A 137 -3.94 9.19 -16.85
C PRO A 137 -2.89 8.31 -16.14
N ASN A 138 -1.82 8.90 -15.60
CA ASN A 138 -0.83 8.21 -14.79
C ASN A 138 -1.29 7.98 -13.33
N VAL A 139 -2.38 8.62 -12.88
CA VAL A 139 -3.03 8.28 -11.61
C VAL A 139 -3.79 6.97 -11.81
N ALA A 140 -3.32 5.91 -11.15
CA ALA A 140 -3.87 4.57 -11.22
C ALA A 140 -4.74 4.22 -10.00
N GLY A 141 -4.60 4.98 -8.92
CA GLY A 141 -5.41 4.82 -7.71
C GLY A 141 -5.41 6.06 -6.84
N ILE A 142 -6.41 6.17 -5.98
CA ILE A 142 -6.50 7.15 -4.89
C ILE A 142 -6.63 6.37 -3.59
N VAL A 143 -5.71 6.64 -2.66
CA VAL A 143 -5.67 6.06 -1.31
C VAL A 143 -6.20 7.11 -0.34
N VAL A 144 -7.44 6.97 0.07
CA VAL A 144 -8.15 7.89 0.98
C VAL A 144 -7.82 7.51 2.42
N GLY A 145 -6.94 8.26 3.05
CA GLY A 145 -6.42 7.99 4.38
C GLY A 145 -5.41 6.84 4.45
N ASN A 146 -4.46 7.00 5.35
CA ASN A 146 -3.48 5.99 5.73
C ASN A 146 -3.54 5.78 7.23
N GLU A 147 -3.96 4.60 7.68
CA GLU A 147 -4.06 4.24 9.10
C GLU A 147 -4.73 5.33 9.96
N CYS A 148 -5.85 5.87 9.44
CA CYS A 148 -6.49 7.06 10.00
C CYS A 148 -7.66 6.78 10.94
N LEU A 149 -7.99 5.51 11.20
CA LEU A 149 -9.06 5.12 12.12
C LEU A 149 -8.56 5.08 13.58
N ALA A 150 -9.49 5.23 14.53
CA ALA A 150 -9.17 5.13 15.94
C ALA A 150 -8.53 3.78 16.29
N GLY A 151 -7.42 3.82 17.03
CA GLY A 151 -6.66 2.64 17.44
C GLY A 151 -5.64 2.13 16.42
N GLU A 152 -5.47 2.82 15.29
CA GLU A 152 -4.38 2.56 14.36
C GLU A 152 -3.08 3.25 14.82
N PRO A 153 -1.89 2.65 14.56
CA PRO A 153 -0.62 3.13 15.14
C PRO A 153 -0.21 4.53 14.69
N GLU A 154 -0.51 4.86 13.44
CA GLU A 154 -0.11 6.13 12.80
C GLU A 154 -1.30 7.05 12.56
N ALA A 155 -2.40 6.81 13.28
CA ALA A 155 -3.54 7.70 13.17
C ALA A 155 -3.09 9.16 13.36
N CYS A 156 -3.65 10.06 12.58
CA CYS A 156 -3.46 11.48 12.80
C CYS A 156 -3.88 11.85 14.25
N PRO A 157 -3.46 13.01 14.78
CA PRO A 157 -3.78 13.40 16.16
C PRO A 157 -5.27 13.30 16.52
N GLN A 158 -6.15 13.38 15.52
CA GLN A 158 -7.58 13.12 15.66
C GLN A 158 -8.03 12.11 14.59
N PRO A 159 -8.13 10.82 14.93
CA PRO A 159 -8.58 9.79 13.99
C PRO A 159 -10.02 10.05 13.53
N VAL A 160 -10.32 9.63 12.30
CA VAL A 160 -11.69 9.72 11.76
C VAL A 160 -12.54 8.54 12.21
N SER A 161 -13.86 8.73 12.20
CA SER A 161 -14.80 7.63 12.33
C SER A 161 -14.84 6.78 11.05
N VAL A 162 -15.32 5.54 11.19
CA VAL A 162 -15.56 4.66 10.03
C VAL A 162 -16.54 5.29 9.05
N GLU A 163 -17.57 5.92 9.57
CA GLU A 163 -18.62 6.62 8.80
C GLU A 163 -18.02 7.73 7.94
N GLN A 164 -17.17 8.57 8.56
CA GLN A 164 -16.51 9.66 7.85
C GLN A 164 -15.58 9.15 6.74
N LEU A 165 -14.79 8.12 7.01
CA LEU A 165 -13.89 7.53 6.00
C LEU A 165 -14.70 6.93 4.83
N ILE A 166 -15.84 6.31 5.11
CA ILE A 166 -16.75 5.80 4.08
C ILE A 166 -17.33 6.95 3.24
N GLU A 167 -17.76 8.04 3.87
CA GLU A 167 -18.23 9.23 3.16
C GLU A 167 -17.17 9.82 2.25
N ASP A 168 -15.92 9.92 2.73
CA ASP A 168 -14.79 10.42 1.97
C ASP A 168 -14.46 9.49 0.75
N LEU A 169 -14.52 8.16 0.92
CA LEU A 169 -14.39 7.19 -0.17
C LEU A 169 -15.51 7.36 -1.23
N ILE A 170 -16.74 7.52 -0.79
CA ILE A 170 -17.90 7.74 -1.67
C ILE A 170 -17.75 9.09 -2.40
N TRP A 171 -17.29 10.13 -1.71
CA TRP A 171 -17.04 11.45 -2.31
C TRP A 171 -16.05 11.35 -3.46
N VAL A 172 -14.92 10.71 -3.26
CA VAL A 172 -13.93 10.49 -4.32
C VAL A 172 -14.54 9.73 -5.49
N LYS A 173 -15.22 8.61 -5.24
CA LYS A 173 -15.85 7.82 -6.30
C LYS A 173 -16.86 8.60 -7.13
N LYS A 174 -17.66 9.46 -6.49
CA LYS A 174 -18.65 10.31 -7.18
C LYS A 174 -17.99 11.45 -7.97
N GLY A 175 -16.86 11.95 -7.54
CA GLY A 175 -16.14 13.04 -8.21
C GLY A 175 -15.35 12.62 -9.44
N LEU A 176 -15.08 11.32 -9.62
CA LEU A 176 -14.40 10.80 -10.81
C LEU A 176 -15.37 10.75 -11.99
N ILE A 177 -14.93 11.26 -13.16
CA ILE A 177 -15.70 11.12 -14.40
C ILE A 177 -15.85 9.64 -14.78
N PRO A 178 -16.90 9.23 -15.51
CA PRO A 178 -17.22 7.81 -15.72
C PRO A 178 -16.09 6.99 -16.35
N GLU A 179 -15.32 7.56 -17.26
CA GLU A 179 -14.19 6.90 -17.93
C GLU A 179 -13.05 6.65 -16.96
N VAL A 180 -12.71 7.65 -16.14
CA VAL A 180 -11.65 7.56 -15.12
C VAL A 180 -12.06 6.62 -14.00
N ARG A 181 -13.34 6.64 -13.59
CA ARG A 181 -13.86 5.74 -12.55
C ARG A 181 -13.68 4.25 -12.90
N LYS A 182 -13.64 3.90 -14.17
CA LYS A 182 -13.43 2.52 -14.63
C LYS A 182 -11.98 2.06 -14.50
N THR A 183 -11.03 2.99 -14.44
CA THR A 183 -9.59 2.72 -14.52
C THR A 183 -8.82 3.11 -13.26
N VAL A 184 -9.38 3.96 -12.40
CA VAL A 184 -8.74 4.42 -11.16
C VAL A 184 -9.31 3.64 -9.97
N VAL A 185 -8.41 3.00 -9.22
CA VAL A 185 -8.74 2.31 -7.96
C VAL A 185 -8.96 3.31 -6.85
N VAL A 186 -10.05 3.20 -6.11
CA VAL A 186 -10.31 4.00 -4.89
C VAL A 186 -10.28 3.08 -3.69
N THR A 187 -9.39 3.34 -2.74
CA THR A 187 -9.20 2.51 -1.55
C THR A 187 -8.78 3.36 -0.34
N SER A 188 -8.69 2.75 0.82
CA SER A 188 -8.00 3.27 2.01
C SER A 188 -6.95 2.26 2.45
N ALA A 189 -5.84 2.73 3.02
CA ALA A 189 -4.83 1.85 3.59
C ALA A 189 -5.09 1.65 5.09
N LEU A 190 -5.30 0.40 5.47
CA LEU A 190 -5.55 -0.01 6.85
C LEU A 190 -4.30 -0.61 7.47
N SER A 191 -4.12 -0.43 8.78
CA SER A 191 -3.14 -1.22 9.53
C SER A 191 -3.62 -2.68 9.72
N MET A 192 -2.72 -3.58 10.08
CA MET A 192 -3.10 -4.94 10.49
C MET A 192 -4.01 -4.96 11.73
N ILE A 193 -3.99 -3.91 12.56
CA ILE A 193 -4.88 -3.80 13.73
C ILE A 193 -6.31 -3.59 13.27
N ALA A 194 -6.56 -2.63 12.38
CA ALA A 194 -7.88 -2.36 11.83
C ALA A 194 -8.37 -3.49 10.90
N ALA A 195 -7.47 -4.09 10.12
CA ALA A 195 -7.84 -5.12 9.16
C ALA A 195 -8.15 -6.49 9.78
N VAL A 196 -7.44 -6.88 10.86
CA VAL A 196 -7.45 -8.27 11.35
C VAL A 196 -7.74 -8.40 12.85
N LYS A 197 -7.28 -7.45 13.68
CA LYS A 197 -7.34 -7.56 15.14
C LYS A 197 -8.64 -6.96 15.70
N ASN A 198 -8.53 -6.17 16.77
CA ASN A 198 -9.64 -5.67 17.57
C ASN A 198 -10.67 -4.84 16.79
N HIS A 199 -10.27 -4.26 15.67
CA HIS A 199 -11.11 -3.39 14.83
C HIS A 199 -11.49 -4.03 13.49
N ALA A 200 -11.36 -5.35 13.34
CA ALA A 200 -11.63 -6.06 12.08
C ALA A 200 -13.05 -5.84 11.52
N ALA A 201 -14.04 -5.59 12.38
CA ALA A 201 -15.39 -5.24 11.93
C ALA A 201 -15.42 -3.87 11.24
N GLN A 202 -14.68 -2.89 11.78
CA GLN A 202 -14.54 -1.56 11.19
C GLN A 202 -13.80 -1.63 9.85
N GLY A 203 -12.66 -2.34 9.81
CA GLY A 203 -11.91 -2.56 8.58
C GLY A 203 -12.72 -3.22 7.47
N ARG A 204 -13.58 -4.20 7.79
CA ARG A 204 -14.49 -4.81 6.81
C ARG A 204 -15.49 -3.82 6.25
N ARG A 205 -16.12 -2.99 7.10
CA ARG A 205 -17.06 -1.94 6.66
C ARG A 205 -16.39 -0.96 5.69
N VAL A 206 -15.16 -0.51 5.99
CA VAL A 206 -14.38 0.35 5.08
C VAL A 206 -14.07 -0.38 3.79
N ALA A 207 -13.59 -1.63 3.86
CA ALA A 207 -13.24 -2.43 2.70
C ALA A 207 -14.42 -2.67 1.74
N GLU A 208 -15.65 -2.72 2.23
CA GLU A 208 -16.86 -2.82 1.38
C GLU A 208 -16.98 -1.63 0.43
N HIS A 209 -16.50 -0.45 0.83
CA HIS A 209 -16.49 0.76 0.04
C HIS A 209 -15.20 1.00 -0.75
N CYS A 210 -14.19 0.16 -0.62
CA CYS A 210 -12.95 0.18 -1.39
C CYS A 210 -13.06 -0.68 -2.67
N ASP A 211 -12.22 -0.42 -3.67
CA ASP A 211 -12.12 -1.27 -4.86
C ASP A 211 -11.14 -2.44 -4.64
N VAL A 212 -10.19 -2.27 -3.74
CA VAL A 212 -9.25 -3.27 -3.25
C VAL A 212 -9.14 -3.21 -1.74
N VAL A 213 -8.71 -4.27 -1.10
CA VAL A 213 -8.35 -4.27 0.32
C VAL A 213 -6.85 -3.96 0.42
N MET A 214 -6.50 -2.73 0.81
CA MET A 214 -5.11 -2.32 0.98
C MET A 214 -4.74 -2.33 2.46
N VAL A 215 -3.67 -3.05 2.81
CA VAL A 215 -3.24 -3.21 4.22
C VAL A 215 -1.73 -3.03 4.34
N ASN A 216 -1.31 -2.26 5.32
CA ASN A 216 0.09 -2.10 5.68
C ASN A 216 0.53 -3.25 6.59
N ILE A 217 1.65 -3.90 6.24
CA ILE A 217 2.20 -5.06 6.97
C ILE A 217 3.65 -4.77 7.31
N HIS A 218 3.92 -4.39 8.54
CA HIS A 218 5.27 -4.11 9.02
C HIS A 218 5.81 -5.25 9.91
N PRO A 219 6.48 -6.26 9.33
CA PRO A 219 6.94 -7.43 10.07
C PRO A 219 8.01 -7.11 11.12
N PHE A 220 8.71 -5.98 11.01
CA PHE A 220 9.65 -5.50 11.99
C PHE A 220 9.01 -5.30 13.37
N PHE A 221 7.76 -4.87 13.42
CA PHE A 221 7.00 -4.68 14.66
C PHE A 221 6.33 -5.97 15.16
N ALA A 222 6.44 -7.06 14.43
CA ALA A 222 6.12 -8.40 14.91
C ALA A 222 7.43 -9.10 15.34
N PRO A 223 7.46 -9.82 16.49
CA PRO A 223 8.71 -10.35 17.03
C PRO A 223 9.25 -11.53 16.22
N ALA A 224 9.82 -11.26 15.05
CA ALA A 224 10.45 -12.25 14.18
C ALA A 224 11.78 -11.72 13.63
N ALA A 225 12.78 -12.60 13.48
CA ALA A 225 14.01 -12.27 12.82
C ALA A 225 13.82 -12.01 11.31
N ALA A 226 14.71 -11.24 10.69
CA ALA A 226 14.61 -10.85 9.28
C ALA A 226 14.47 -12.06 8.33
N GLU A 227 15.11 -13.19 8.66
CA GLU A 227 15.05 -14.45 7.91
C GLU A 227 13.65 -15.04 7.82
N GLN A 228 12.83 -14.78 8.82
CA GLN A 228 11.47 -15.32 8.94
C GLN A 228 10.40 -14.29 8.53
N ALA A 229 10.78 -13.02 8.44
CA ALA A 229 9.85 -11.91 8.30
C ALA A 229 8.91 -12.06 7.09
N VAL A 230 9.42 -12.42 5.92
CA VAL A 230 8.60 -12.61 4.73
C VAL A 230 7.79 -13.91 4.79
N GLY A 231 8.45 -15.04 5.09
CA GLY A 231 7.81 -16.36 5.08
C GLY A 231 6.78 -16.57 6.18
N SER A 232 7.01 -16.03 7.37
CA SER A 232 6.11 -16.19 8.53
C SER A 232 5.14 -15.03 8.68
N ASN A 233 5.65 -13.79 8.69
CA ASN A 233 4.83 -12.64 9.05
C ASN A 233 4.08 -12.05 7.86
N VAL A 234 4.77 -11.77 6.74
CA VAL A 234 4.10 -11.21 5.55
C VAL A 234 3.15 -12.24 4.94
N ASP A 235 3.61 -13.47 4.66
CA ASP A 235 2.76 -14.52 4.09
C ASP A 235 1.64 -14.94 5.03
N GLY A 236 1.92 -15.07 6.34
CA GLY A 236 0.89 -15.38 7.34
C GLY A 236 -0.19 -14.30 7.43
N SER A 237 0.20 -13.03 7.46
CA SER A 237 -0.70 -11.87 7.43
C SER A 237 -1.52 -11.84 6.14
N TYR A 238 -0.87 -12.01 5.00
CA TYR A 238 -1.54 -11.99 3.70
C TYR A 238 -2.57 -13.12 3.57
N ARG A 239 -2.23 -14.35 3.97
CA ARG A 239 -3.21 -15.47 4.01
C ARG A 239 -4.38 -15.17 4.93
N ARG A 240 -4.11 -14.57 6.09
CA ARG A 240 -5.18 -14.17 7.02
C ARG A 240 -6.11 -13.15 6.40
N LEU A 241 -5.58 -12.17 5.66
CA LEU A 241 -6.38 -11.20 4.90
C LEU A 241 -7.24 -11.89 3.83
N ILE A 242 -6.66 -12.80 3.03
CA ILE A 242 -7.42 -13.59 2.05
C ILE A 242 -8.61 -14.28 2.73
N GLN A 243 -8.37 -14.95 3.86
CA GLN A 243 -9.42 -15.66 4.60
C GLN A 243 -10.53 -14.72 5.08
N LEU A 244 -10.17 -13.56 5.64
CA LEU A 244 -11.13 -12.61 6.22
C LEU A 244 -11.93 -11.83 5.18
N TYR A 245 -11.32 -11.56 4.03
CA TYR A 245 -11.90 -10.71 2.98
C TYR A 245 -12.35 -11.50 1.75
N SER A 246 -12.29 -12.83 1.77
CA SER A 246 -12.70 -13.70 0.66
C SER A 246 -14.13 -13.40 0.16
N GLN A 247 -15.05 -13.09 1.07
CA GLN A 247 -16.45 -12.79 0.74
C GLN A 247 -16.62 -11.46 -0.03
N THR A 248 -15.62 -10.57 0.01
CA THR A 248 -15.70 -9.30 -0.73
C THR A 248 -15.42 -9.45 -2.21
N GLY A 249 -14.75 -10.53 -2.62
CA GLY A 249 -14.27 -10.74 -3.99
C GLY A 249 -13.22 -9.73 -4.45
N LYS A 250 -12.68 -8.89 -3.53
CA LYS A 250 -11.76 -7.81 -3.87
C LYS A 250 -10.31 -8.27 -3.80
N PRO A 251 -9.44 -7.78 -4.71
CA PRO A 251 -8.00 -8.02 -4.63
C PRO A 251 -7.42 -7.44 -3.32
N ILE A 252 -6.39 -8.11 -2.80
CA ILE A 252 -5.63 -7.62 -1.64
C ILE A 252 -4.32 -7.05 -2.14
N VAL A 253 -3.97 -5.85 -1.67
CA VAL A 253 -2.73 -5.14 -1.95
C VAL A 253 -2.01 -4.88 -0.63
N ILE A 254 -0.73 -5.21 -0.55
CA ILE A 254 0.11 -4.78 0.56
C ILE A 254 0.50 -3.34 0.32
N GLY A 255 -0.07 -2.41 1.11
CA GLY A 255 0.11 -0.97 0.96
C GLY A 255 1.49 -0.49 1.43
N GLU A 256 2.02 -1.13 2.46
CA GLU A 256 3.35 -0.90 2.99
C GLU A 256 3.93 -2.19 3.55
N THR A 257 5.20 -2.43 3.26
CA THR A 257 6.02 -3.42 3.95
C THR A 257 7.50 -3.12 3.72
N GLY A 258 8.33 -3.30 4.74
CA GLY A 258 9.74 -2.96 4.67
C GLY A 258 10.52 -3.50 5.87
N TRP A 259 11.81 -3.16 5.90
CA TRP A 259 12.73 -3.45 7.00
C TRP A 259 13.71 -2.30 7.19
N PRO A 260 13.94 -1.82 8.42
CA PRO A 260 14.84 -0.69 8.65
C PRO A 260 16.31 -1.11 8.57
N SER A 261 17.17 -0.22 8.06
CA SER A 261 18.62 -0.45 7.94
C SER A 261 19.42 -0.07 9.18
N ALA A 262 18.82 0.68 10.11
CA ALA A 262 19.45 1.10 11.35
C ALA A 262 18.42 1.41 12.45
N GLY A 263 18.88 1.62 13.66
CA GLY A 263 18.08 1.91 14.84
C GLY A 263 18.05 0.77 15.85
N PRO A 264 17.24 0.84 16.89
CA PRO A 264 17.14 -0.20 17.92
C PRO A 264 16.41 -1.45 17.41
N SER A 265 16.78 -2.60 17.93
CA SER A 265 16.09 -3.87 17.69
C SER A 265 14.74 -3.92 18.40
N ASN A 266 13.77 -4.62 17.79
CA ASN A 266 12.51 -4.99 18.43
C ASN A 266 12.50 -6.51 18.70
N GLY A 267 13.00 -6.91 19.88
CA GLY A 267 13.23 -8.32 20.17
C GLY A 267 14.18 -8.97 19.14
N PRO A 268 13.77 -10.08 18.49
CA PRO A 268 14.60 -10.74 17.46
C PRO A 268 14.65 -9.97 16.12
N ALA A 269 13.80 -8.97 15.93
CA ALA A 269 13.82 -8.13 14.74
C ALA A 269 14.95 -7.10 14.87
N ALA A 270 16.10 -7.39 14.29
CA ALA A 270 17.26 -6.51 14.27
C ALA A 270 17.28 -5.69 12.98
N PRO A 271 17.40 -4.34 13.06
CA PRO A 271 17.70 -3.51 11.91
C PRO A 271 19.09 -3.84 11.37
N GLY A 272 19.39 -3.42 10.14
CA GLY A 272 20.69 -3.58 9.53
C GLY A 272 20.61 -3.62 8.02
N LEU A 273 21.67 -3.16 7.34
CA LEU A 273 21.73 -3.16 5.88
C LEU A 273 21.56 -4.56 5.29
N GLU A 274 22.26 -5.55 5.85
CA GLU A 274 22.17 -6.94 5.40
C GLU A 274 20.75 -7.51 5.59
N ASN A 275 20.10 -7.18 6.71
CA ASN A 275 18.73 -7.59 6.99
C ASN A 275 17.71 -6.88 6.08
N GLN A 276 17.91 -5.60 5.80
CA GLN A 276 17.09 -4.85 4.85
C GLN A 276 17.24 -5.40 3.43
N GLU A 277 18.46 -5.64 2.96
CA GLU A 277 18.71 -6.25 1.66
C GLU A 277 18.09 -7.65 1.55
N LYS A 278 18.29 -8.49 2.57
CA LYS A 278 17.71 -9.83 2.62
C LYS A 278 16.19 -9.79 2.56
N PHE A 279 15.57 -8.95 3.40
CA PHE A 279 14.12 -8.78 3.41
C PHE A 279 13.59 -8.34 2.04
N THR A 280 14.22 -7.34 1.42
CA THR A 280 13.82 -6.82 0.11
C THR A 280 13.90 -7.90 -0.97
N ARG A 281 14.97 -8.70 -0.97
CA ARG A 281 15.17 -9.82 -1.91
C ARG A 281 14.12 -10.92 -1.70
N ASP A 282 13.86 -11.29 -0.45
CA ASP A 282 12.90 -12.34 -0.13
C ASP A 282 11.46 -11.89 -0.45
N LEU A 283 11.12 -10.62 -0.17
CA LEU A 283 9.85 -10.02 -0.53
C LEU A 283 9.63 -9.99 -2.06
N PHE A 284 10.65 -9.63 -2.82
CA PHE A 284 10.57 -9.64 -4.29
C PHE A 284 10.27 -11.04 -4.83
N ARG A 285 10.98 -12.07 -4.33
CA ARG A 285 10.72 -13.46 -4.70
C ARG A 285 9.31 -13.90 -4.31
N TYR A 286 8.88 -13.54 -3.11
CA TYR A 286 7.55 -13.82 -2.61
C TYR A 286 6.47 -13.19 -3.49
N ALA A 287 6.54 -11.88 -3.72
CA ALA A 287 5.57 -11.15 -4.52
C ALA A 287 5.41 -11.74 -5.93
N ARG A 288 6.54 -12.06 -6.59
CA ARG A 288 6.51 -12.73 -7.91
C ARG A 288 5.92 -14.12 -7.89
N SER A 289 6.31 -14.94 -6.92
CA SER A 289 5.88 -16.36 -6.87
C SER A 289 4.41 -16.49 -6.48
N ARG A 290 3.88 -15.57 -5.68
CA ARG A 290 2.50 -15.59 -5.19
C ARG A 290 1.55 -14.70 -5.99
N GLY A 291 2.05 -13.88 -6.90
CA GLY A 291 1.23 -12.93 -7.64
C GLY A 291 0.64 -11.84 -6.74
N VAL A 292 1.41 -11.32 -5.79
CA VAL A 292 0.97 -10.31 -4.82
C VAL A 292 1.41 -8.92 -5.25
N SER A 293 0.49 -7.96 -5.24
CA SER A 293 0.81 -6.55 -5.43
C SER A 293 1.29 -5.94 -4.12
N VAL A 294 2.45 -5.28 -4.14
CA VAL A 294 3.14 -4.77 -2.94
C VAL A 294 3.74 -3.40 -3.22
N PHE A 295 3.64 -2.49 -2.26
CA PHE A 295 4.45 -1.29 -2.17
C PHE A 295 5.51 -1.46 -1.07
N LEU A 296 6.78 -1.35 -1.45
CA LEU A 296 7.93 -1.35 -0.52
C LEU A 296 7.94 -0.05 0.28
N PHE A 297 8.08 -0.15 1.58
CA PHE A 297 8.25 0.97 2.50
C PHE A 297 9.73 1.09 2.85
N GLU A 298 10.46 2.07 2.33
CA GLU A 298 10.08 3.17 1.43
C GLU A 298 11.24 3.53 0.49
N MET A 299 11.06 4.51 -0.38
CA MET A 299 12.08 4.86 -1.37
C MET A 299 13.34 5.46 -0.76
N PHE A 300 13.19 6.50 0.06
CA PHE A 300 14.31 7.24 0.66
C PHE A 300 14.25 7.18 2.18
N ASP A 301 15.42 7.30 2.82
CA ASP A 301 15.48 7.60 4.24
C ASP A 301 14.89 8.98 4.52
N GLU A 302 14.04 9.10 5.54
CA GLU A 302 13.35 10.34 5.90
C GLU A 302 13.73 10.81 7.31
N PRO A 303 14.72 11.73 7.46
CA PRO A 303 15.23 12.18 8.75
C PRO A 303 14.17 12.75 9.70
N TRP A 304 13.11 13.35 9.16
CA TRP A 304 12.03 13.94 9.95
C TRP A 304 11.27 12.91 10.81
N LYS A 305 11.36 11.62 10.48
CA LYS A 305 10.76 10.51 11.25
C LYS A 305 11.58 10.14 12.50
N ALA A 306 12.63 10.90 12.83
CA ALA A 306 13.50 10.60 13.99
C ALA A 306 12.74 10.55 15.32
N GLU A 307 11.64 11.26 15.46
CA GLU A 307 10.80 11.28 16.66
C GLU A 307 9.99 9.99 16.86
N ALA A 308 9.86 9.15 15.83
CA ALA A 308 9.09 7.92 15.87
C ALA A 308 9.85 6.69 16.41
N GLY A 309 10.81 6.88 17.34
CA GLY A 309 11.42 5.74 18.07
C GLY A 309 12.62 5.09 17.41
N GLY A 310 13.46 5.85 16.71
CA GLY A 310 14.82 5.44 16.34
C GLY A 310 14.97 4.60 15.05
N VAL A 311 13.97 3.88 14.57
CA VAL A 311 13.99 3.19 13.26
C VAL A 311 13.33 4.01 12.17
N GLY A 312 12.50 4.99 12.52
CA GLY A 312 11.70 5.80 11.59
C GLY A 312 12.49 6.38 10.40
N PRO A 313 13.69 6.96 10.61
CA PRO A 313 14.48 7.55 9.54
C PRO A 313 15.10 6.55 8.55
N HIS A 314 15.09 5.25 8.82
CA HIS A 314 15.99 4.28 8.21
C HIS A 314 15.33 3.20 7.34
N TRP A 315 14.13 3.46 6.84
CA TRP A 315 13.36 2.51 6.01
C TRP A 315 13.68 2.59 4.52
N GLY A 316 14.31 3.68 4.07
CA GLY A 316 14.61 3.90 2.65
C GLY A 316 15.46 2.80 2.04
N LEU A 317 15.17 2.45 0.79
CA LEU A 317 16.06 1.66 -0.07
C LEU A 317 17.26 2.50 -0.52
N PHE A 318 17.08 3.81 -0.54
CA PHE A 318 18.06 4.82 -0.83
C PHE A 318 18.29 5.73 0.37
N ASP A 319 19.50 6.24 0.50
CA ASP A 319 19.83 7.22 1.55
C ASP A 319 19.24 8.62 1.22
N THR A 320 19.44 9.56 2.12
CA THR A 320 18.98 10.96 1.98
C THR A 320 19.58 11.71 0.79
N HIS A 321 20.64 11.16 0.18
CA HIS A 321 21.32 11.72 -0.99
C HIS A 321 20.92 11.02 -2.30
N GLY A 322 19.99 10.07 -2.24
CA GLY A 322 19.54 9.30 -3.41
C GLY A 322 20.52 8.21 -3.85
N ARG A 323 21.42 7.74 -2.98
CA ARG A 323 22.34 6.62 -3.25
C ARG A 323 21.69 5.33 -2.76
N ALA A 324 21.67 4.32 -3.62
CA ALA A 324 21.17 3.00 -3.24
C ALA A 324 22.02 2.41 -2.09
N LYS A 325 21.37 1.88 -1.07
CA LYS A 325 22.02 1.27 0.07
C LYS A 325 22.58 -0.12 -0.25
N PHE A 326 22.02 -0.78 -1.24
CA PHE A 326 22.42 -2.11 -1.74
C PHE A 326 21.92 -2.30 -3.17
N ALA A 327 22.40 -3.34 -3.87
CA ALA A 327 21.92 -3.70 -5.20
C ALA A 327 20.49 -4.23 -5.13
N LEU A 328 19.57 -3.63 -5.89
CA LEU A 328 18.19 -4.09 -5.93
C LEU A 328 18.07 -5.42 -6.69
N PRO A 329 17.21 -6.34 -6.25
CA PRO A 329 17.21 -7.74 -6.72
C PRO A 329 16.48 -7.99 -8.05
N TRP A 330 15.99 -6.96 -8.76
CA TRP A 330 15.27 -7.06 -10.03
C TRP A 330 15.95 -6.43 -11.22
#